data_4829694c7c171f4056d67fac089f24ab
#
_entry.id   4829694c7c171f4056d67fac089f24ab
#
_cell.length_a   1.000
_cell.length_b   1.000
_cell.length_c   1.000
_cell.angle_alpha   90.00
_cell.angle_beta   90.00
_cell.angle_gamma   90.00
#
_symmetry.space_group_name_H-M   'P 1'
#
loop_
_entity.id
_entity.type
_entity.pdbx_description
1 polymer ?
#
loop_
_entity_poly.entity_id
_entity_poly.type
_entity_poly.pdbx_seq_one_letter_code
_entity_poly.pdbx_strand_id
1 'polypeptide(L)'
;MKNIIVKTLLTASFVASFTSCSLNDDWLSLNDPNRETANTFWKTTQQFDQGLSAAYSTWRRPGYFSRWFQVLMILRSDEGWSESPNTEFQADANFIISAYNYDGNAGISLPWQTIYNSLYYVNQVIDNMNSTGYKLFSKEEADHILGQGYFIRGVAFWSIAGIYGTGPIQTSSTENGPIGTQEELYKQALEDFTKASTLLPINWPTEEKGRVTKGGALGMMARLNMQLAGIKCHRPWDAANQDPEGAKAYWQAAKKNIEDIFALGIYRLCDNWMDNFTESNENNSESLFEINFKDGLINGNEVGSQRPKFLGLYLSDGSGAWNDGSSRAWLLDEFNKERDKDGNVDMRKFHTLFYYDPTEPQTGTANYYGKTWPEWCAVEGYKDNQFPHECYWKKYTSVETDNKNEDYSSGANLRILRLADIYLMYAECINELNADRSTAVEYINKVRRRVNMADLTPTSFSTYEELMEQIKHERVVELCGECTRWFDLDRWGDLHSQSKINEIAERDADFRNFKVGINHLWIIPNHEINLWKGLTQNPGY
;
A
#
# COMPACT_ATOMS: atom_id res chain seq x y z
N MET A 1 59.15 26.92 55.88
CA MET A 1 57.87 26.27 56.27
C MET A 1 56.67 26.72 55.45
N LYS A 2 56.44 28.02 55.20
CA LYS A 2 55.29 28.48 54.41
C LYS A 2 55.21 27.87 52.97
N ASN A 3 56.36 27.72 52.29
CA ASN A 3 56.38 27.20 50.91
C ASN A 3 56.13 25.68 50.80
N ILE A 4 56.38 24.93 51.89
CA ILE A 4 56.09 23.48 51.92
C ILE A 4 54.61 23.23 52.18
N ILE A 5 54.02 24.02 53.08
CA ILE A 5 52.57 23.91 53.38
C ILE A 5 51.71 24.25 52.16
N VAL A 6 52.05 25.28 51.35
CA VAL A 6 51.35 25.66 50.14
C VAL A 6 51.49 24.59 49.06
N LYS A 7 52.64 23.96 48.87
CA LYS A 7 52.85 22.86 47.92
C LYS A 7 52.07 21.61 48.33
N THR A 8 52.03 21.29 49.62
CA THR A 8 51.29 20.13 50.14
C THR A 8 49.80 20.33 50.05
N LEU A 9 49.30 21.55 50.26
CA LEU A 9 47.90 21.91 50.10
C LEU A 9 47.46 21.89 48.58
N LEU A 10 48.34 22.36 47.68
CA LEU A 10 48.08 22.30 46.24
C LEU A 10 48.09 20.86 45.71
N THR A 11 48.98 20.00 46.21
CA THR A 11 49.03 18.59 45.82
C THR A 11 47.83 17.80 46.37
N ALA A 12 47.43 18.09 47.61
CA ALA A 12 46.24 17.50 48.21
C ALA A 12 44.92 17.91 47.46
N SER A 13 44.83 19.17 47.02
CA SER A 13 43.67 19.66 46.21
C SER A 13 43.64 19.02 44.83
N PHE A 14 44.84 18.74 44.23
CA PHE A 14 44.91 18.09 42.91
C PHE A 14 44.59 16.59 42.96
N VAL A 15 44.96 15.91 44.04
CA VAL A 15 44.61 14.50 44.26
C VAL A 15 43.12 14.34 44.62
N ALA A 16 42.53 15.28 45.37
CA ALA A 16 41.12 15.26 45.68
C ALA A 16 40.22 15.50 44.44
N SER A 17 40.75 16.18 43.39
CA SER A 17 40.02 16.40 42.13
C SER A 17 39.96 15.16 41.23
N PHE A 18 40.87 14.19 41.39
CA PHE A 18 40.88 12.95 40.63
C PHE A 18 40.09 11.80 41.29
N THR A 19 39.80 11.88 42.58
CA THR A 19 38.99 10.88 43.28
C THR A 19 37.50 11.20 43.27
N SER A 20 37.11 12.38 42.75
CA SER A 20 35.70 12.81 42.63
C SER A 20 34.98 12.22 41.43
N CYS A 21 35.66 11.57 40.50
CA CYS A 21 35.05 11.02 39.29
C CYS A 21 34.66 9.52 39.37
N SER A 22 34.82 8.88 40.52
CA SER A 22 34.48 7.47 40.68
C SER A 22 33.40 7.17 41.72
N LEU A 23 32.69 8.18 42.17
CA LEU A 23 31.57 8.01 43.11
C LEU A 23 30.27 8.33 42.42
N ASN A 24 29.60 7.28 42.00
CA ASN A 24 28.24 7.17 41.52
C ASN A 24 27.97 7.62 40.07
N ASP A 25 28.15 6.70 39.14
CA ASP A 25 27.44 6.74 37.84
C ASP A 25 25.91 6.77 38.03
N ASP A 26 25.40 6.39 39.20
CA ASP A 26 23.96 6.34 39.50
C ASP A 26 23.27 7.71 39.55
N TRP A 27 23.98 8.81 39.84
CA TRP A 27 23.33 10.14 39.88
C TRP A 27 23.24 10.81 38.50
N LEU A 28 24.06 10.38 37.54
CA LEU A 28 23.97 10.79 36.13
C LEU A 28 22.90 9.99 35.38
N SER A 29 22.46 8.87 35.91
CA SER A 29 21.38 8.04 35.42
C SER A 29 20.04 8.31 36.12
N LEU A 30 19.76 9.59 36.48
CA LEU A 30 18.45 9.99 36.98
C LEU A 30 17.41 9.77 35.91
N ASN A 31 16.86 8.55 35.88
CA ASN A 31 15.63 8.29 35.19
C ASN A 31 14.50 9.08 35.88
N ASP A 32 13.87 9.97 35.16
CA ASP A 32 12.64 10.62 35.64
C ASP A 32 11.65 9.49 36.02
N PRO A 33 11.29 9.35 37.32
CA PRO A 33 10.38 8.28 37.74
C PRO A 33 8.98 8.41 37.14
N ASN A 34 8.64 9.56 36.56
CA ASN A 34 7.38 9.82 35.90
C ASN A 34 7.47 9.64 34.37
N ARG A 35 8.64 9.33 33.82
CA ARG A 35 8.82 9.09 32.40
C ARG A 35 9.13 7.63 32.14
N GLU A 36 8.31 6.99 31.30
CA GLU A 36 8.59 5.62 30.84
C GLU A 36 9.87 5.59 30.04
N THR A 37 10.75 4.66 30.37
CA THR A 37 12.01 4.38 29.67
C THR A 37 11.92 3.03 28.99
N ALA A 38 12.81 2.72 28.06
CA ALA A 38 12.88 1.41 27.41
C ALA A 38 12.94 0.24 28.43
N ASN A 39 13.55 0.47 29.61
CA ASN A 39 13.68 -0.55 30.68
C ASN A 39 12.42 -0.68 31.53
N THR A 40 11.57 0.35 31.60
CA THR A 40 10.33 0.35 32.41
C THR A 40 9.08 0.06 31.59
N PHE A 41 9.13 0.24 30.28
CA PHE A 41 8.10 -0.15 29.34
C PHE A 41 8.10 -1.70 29.16
N TRP A 42 7.09 -2.26 28.57
CA TRP A 42 6.91 -3.70 28.31
C TRP A 42 6.73 -4.55 29.59
N LYS A 43 6.09 -3.99 30.63
CA LYS A 43 5.81 -4.68 31.91
C LYS A 43 4.34 -5.03 32.12
N THR A 44 3.44 -4.44 31.34
CA THR A 44 1.99 -4.62 31.46
C THR A 44 1.37 -4.93 30.12
N THR A 45 0.22 -5.61 30.13
CA THR A 45 -0.56 -5.91 28.93
C THR A 45 -0.93 -4.63 28.16
N GLN A 46 -1.27 -3.57 28.90
CA GLN A 46 -1.58 -2.25 28.31
C GLN A 46 -0.41 -1.67 27.52
N GLN A 47 0.83 -1.82 27.99
CA GLN A 47 2.03 -1.34 27.31
C GLN A 47 2.29 -2.08 25.99
N PHE A 48 2.01 -3.39 25.95
CA PHE A 48 2.08 -4.16 24.70
C PHE A 48 1.00 -3.72 23.69
N ASP A 49 -0.22 -3.45 24.14
CA ASP A 49 -1.28 -2.91 23.29
C ASP A 49 -0.94 -1.50 22.77
N GLN A 50 -0.35 -0.64 23.60
CA GLN A 50 0.18 0.66 23.19
C GLN A 50 1.29 0.53 22.14
N GLY A 51 2.24 -0.40 22.32
CA GLY A 51 3.29 -0.68 21.35
C GLY A 51 2.75 -1.16 20.01
N LEU A 52 1.76 -2.05 20.05
CA LEU A 52 1.10 -2.54 18.84
C LEU A 52 0.30 -1.42 18.15
N SER A 53 -0.39 -0.59 18.93
CA SER A 53 -1.12 0.59 18.42
C SER A 53 -0.17 1.60 17.78
N ALA A 54 1.04 1.79 18.33
CA ALA A 54 2.07 2.62 17.73
C ALA A 54 2.53 2.07 16.36
N ALA A 55 2.68 0.75 16.23
CA ALA A 55 3.00 0.11 14.94
C ALA A 55 1.88 0.32 13.91
N TYR A 56 0.61 0.06 14.27
CA TYR A 56 -0.54 0.35 13.39
C TYR A 56 -0.63 1.82 12.99
N SER A 57 -0.28 2.75 13.90
CA SER A 57 -0.37 4.19 13.64
C SER A 57 0.49 4.64 12.47
N THR A 58 1.56 3.91 12.15
CA THR A 58 2.45 4.23 11.03
C THR A 58 1.72 4.14 9.68
N TRP A 59 0.74 3.25 9.56
CA TRP A 59 -0.03 3.08 8.34
C TRP A 59 -0.86 4.31 7.96
N ARG A 60 -1.26 5.11 8.97
CA ARG A 60 -2.05 6.33 8.77
C ARG A 60 -1.20 7.59 8.53
N ARG A 61 0.14 7.46 8.54
CA ARG A 61 1.03 8.60 8.28
C ARG A 61 1.04 8.96 6.80
N PRO A 62 1.20 10.25 6.44
CA PRO A 62 1.32 10.68 5.04
C PRO A 62 2.42 9.97 4.26
N GLY A 63 3.55 9.64 4.89
CA GLY A 63 4.64 8.87 4.29
C GLY A 63 4.27 7.43 3.94
N TYR A 64 3.08 6.94 4.31
CA TYR A 64 2.65 5.58 4.01
C TYR A 64 1.27 5.59 3.32
N PHE A 65 0.29 4.79 3.84
CA PHE A 65 -0.99 4.56 3.17
C PHE A 65 -1.92 5.77 3.16
N SER A 66 -1.76 6.76 4.05
CA SER A 66 -2.59 7.96 4.00
C SER A 66 -2.37 8.77 2.70
N ARG A 67 -1.15 8.77 2.13
CA ARG A 67 -0.84 9.54 0.91
C ARG A 67 0.18 8.86 0.00
N TRP A 68 1.48 8.84 0.37
CA TRP A 68 2.57 8.57 -0.56
C TRP A 68 2.55 7.17 -1.18
N PHE A 69 2.15 6.14 -0.44
CA PHE A 69 1.99 4.81 -1.03
C PHE A 69 0.95 4.81 -2.16
N GLN A 70 -0.20 5.46 -1.93
CA GLN A 70 -1.26 5.55 -2.94
C GLN A 70 -0.81 6.37 -4.14
N VAL A 71 -0.16 7.52 -3.91
CA VAL A 71 0.38 8.38 -4.97
C VAL A 71 1.34 7.58 -5.86
N LEU A 72 2.33 6.91 -5.27
CA LEU A 72 3.32 6.13 -6.02
C LEU A 72 2.67 5.00 -6.82
N MET A 73 1.72 4.28 -6.24
CA MET A 73 1.08 3.15 -6.92
C MET A 73 0.14 3.58 -8.05
N ILE A 74 -0.48 4.75 -7.94
CA ILE A 74 -1.38 5.30 -8.95
C ILE A 74 -0.60 6.02 -10.05
N LEU A 75 0.27 6.97 -9.71
CA LEU A 75 0.96 7.81 -10.69
C LEU A 75 2.00 7.05 -11.53
N ARG A 76 2.63 6.02 -10.95
CA ARG A 76 3.60 5.19 -11.67
C ARG A 76 2.95 4.07 -12.47
N SER A 77 1.66 3.82 -12.27
CA SER A 77 0.89 2.91 -13.14
C SER A 77 0.32 3.68 -14.34
N ASP A 78 -0.21 2.94 -15.29
CA ASP A 78 -0.89 3.51 -16.45
C ASP A 78 -2.31 4.03 -16.15
N GLU A 79 -2.73 4.02 -14.87
CA GLU A 79 -4.04 4.53 -14.43
C GLU A 79 -4.01 6.02 -14.11
N GLY A 80 -2.85 6.57 -13.73
CA GLY A 80 -2.72 7.93 -13.21
C GLY A 80 -1.71 8.80 -13.93
N TRP A 81 -1.86 10.12 -13.75
CA TRP A 81 -0.92 11.12 -14.24
C TRP A 81 -1.01 12.38 -13.37
N SER A 82 -0.09 13.33 -13.52
CA SER A 82 -0.06 14.53 -12.70
C SER A 82 0.24 15.80 -13.49
N GLU A 83 -0.54 16.84 -13.24
CA GLU A 83 -0.26 18.23 -13.59
C GLU A 83 -0.06 19.11 -12.35
N SER A 84 0.15 18.51 -11.20
CA SER A 84 0.40 19.25 -9.97
C SER A 84 1.48 20.30 -10.19
N PRO A 85 1.32 21.51 -9.65
CA PRO A 85 2.41 22.48 -9.62
C PRO A 85 3.60 22.00 -8.79
N ASN A 86 3.40 20.97 -7.98
CA ASN A 86 4.45 20.25 -7.30
C ASN A 86 5.15 19.30 -8.28
N THR A 87 6.34 19.70 -8.70
CA THR A 87 7.13 18.98 -9.71
C THR A 87 7.53 17.56 -9.31
N GLU A 88 7.46 17.22 -8.02
CA GLU A 88 7.72 15.86 -7.54
C GLU A 88 6.73 14.85 -8.13
N PHE A 89 5.42 15.19 -8.11
CA PHE A 89 4.39 14.30 -8.65
C PHE A 89 4.46 14.14 -10.17
N GLN A 90 4.80 15.22 -10.89
CA GLN A 90 5.03 15.13 -12.32
C GLN A 90 6.21 14.22 -12.64
N ALA A 91 7.31 14.34 -11.88
CA ALA A 91 8.48 13.49 -12.06
C ALA A 91 8.16 12.00 -11.81
N ASP A 92 7.34 11.73 -10.79
CA ASP A 92 6.89 10.38 -10.45
C ASP A 92 6.05 9.77 -11.58
N ALA A 93 5.09 10.54 -12.11
CA ALA A 93 4.19 10.10 -13.16
C ALA A 93 4.90 9.87 -14.51
N ASN A 94 5.88 10.71 -14.85
CA ASN A 94 6.53 10.69 -16.17
C ASN A 94 7.95 10.07 -16.17
N PHE A 95 8.35 9.43 -15.07
CA PHE A 95 9.62 8.72 -14.94
C PHE A 95 10.90 9.57 -15.14
N ILE A 96 10.84 10.89 -14.94
CA ILE A 96 11.97 11.82 -15.15
C ILE A 96 12.60 12.24 -13.81
N ILE A 97 12.94 11.31 -12.96
CA ILE A 97 13.42 11.59 -11.61
C ILE A 97 14.87 12.08 -11.57
N SER A 98 15.66 11.81 -12.61
CA SER A 98 17.09 12.16 -12.67
C SER A 98 17.39 13.67 -12.64
N ALA A 99 16.37 14.52 -12.79
CA ALA A 99 16.52 15.99 -12.78
C ALA A 99 16.38 16.62 -11.40
N TYR A 100 16.03 15.88 -10.35
CA TYR A 100 15.67 16.43 -9.04
C TYR A 100 16.73 16.16 -7.97
N ASN A 101 16.80 17.09 -6.98
CA ASN A 101 17.58 16.91 -5.77
C ASN A 101 16.90 15.83 -4.90
N TYR A 102 17.40 14.62 -4.97
CA TYR A 102 16.84 13.43 -4.32
C TYR A 102 16.66 13.55 -2.81
N ASP A 103 17.54 14.27 -2.13
CA ASP A 103 17.50 14.44 -0.68
C ASP A 103 16.38 15.41 -0.23
N GLY A 104 15.91 16.28 -1.13
CA GLY A 104 14.81 17.20 -0.89
C GLY A 104 13.43 16.69 -1.29
N ASN A 105 13.35 15.56 -2.02
CA ASN A 105 12.09 15.01 -2.51
C ASN A 105 11.39 14.18 -1.42
N ALA A 106 10.24 14.69 -0.94
CA ALA A 106 9.46 14.05 0.11
C ALA A 106 8.89 12.70 -0.34
N GLY A 107 8.55 12.53 -1.62
CA GLY A 107 8.07 11.28 -2.20
C GLY A 107 9.09 10.17 -2.20
N ILE A 108 10.38 10.51 -2.20
CA ILE A 108 11.48 9.54 -2.11
C ILE A 108 11.75 9.15 -0.65
N SER A 109 11.88 10.14 0.23
CA SER A 109 12.39 9.93 1.60
C SER A 109 11.30 9.52 2.59
N LEU A 110 10.11 10.12 2.53
CA LEU A 110 9.04 9.87 3.51
C LEU A 110 8.51 8.44 3.51
N PRO A 111 8.25 7.78 2.34
CA PRO A 111 7.83 6.38 2.35
C PRO A 111 8.87 5.47 2.99
N TRP A 112 10.14 5.60 2.61
CA TRP A 112 11.23 4.82 3.20
C TRP A 112 11.24 4.97 4.72
N GLN A 113 11.35 6.21 5.21
CA GLN A 113 11.41 6.50 6.65
C GLN A 113 10.19 5.96 7.40
N THR A 114 8.99 6.12 6.84
CA THR A 114 7.77 5.69 7.52
C THR A 114 7.65 4.16 7.57
N ILE A 115 8.06 3.46 6.51
CA ILE A 115 8.06 2.00 6.46
C ILE A 115 9.10 1.44 7.45
N TYR A 116 10.31 1.99 7.51
CA TYR A 116 11.32 1.57 8.48
C TYR A 116 10.96 1.94 9.93
N ASN A 117 10.25 3.04 10.15
CA ASN A 117 9.64 3.32 11.45
C ASN A 117 8.60 2.26 11.85
N SER A 118 7.81 1.76 10.89
CA SER A 118 6.88 0.65 11.14
C SER A 118 7.64 -0.61 11.58
N LEU A 119 8.74 -0.95 10.89
CA LEU A 119 9.62 -2.06 11.28
C LEU A 119 10.19 -1.88 12.69
N TYR A 120 10.64 -0.67 13.02
CA TYR A 120 11.18 -0.38 14.35
C TYR A 120 10.13 -0.64 15.44
N TYR A 121 8.92 -0.05 15.32
CA TYR A 121 7.89 -0.23 16.35
C TYR A 121 7.43 -1.68 16.46
N VAL A 122 7.23 -2.36 15.34
CA VAL A 122 6.73 -3.75 15.37
C VAL A 122 7.79 -4.72 15.88
N ASN A 123 9.08 -4.52 15.59
CA ASN A 123 10.15 -5.34 16.12
C ASN A 123 10.27 -5.19 17.65
N GLN A 124 10.03 -3.98 18.18
CA GLN A 124 9.96 -3.79 19.64
C GLN A 124 8.86 -4.67 20.27
N VAL A 125 7.68 -4.74 19.64
CA VAL A 125 6.60 -5.60 20.14
C VAL A 125 7.00 -7.07 20.07
N ILE A 126 7.53 -7.53 18.94
CA ILE A 126 7.89 -8.94 18.72
C ILE A 126 9.01 -9.37 19.66
N ASP A 127 10.09 -8.59 19.76
CA ASP A 127 11.25 -8.94 20.58
C ASP A 127 10.88 -8.97 22.08
N ASN A 128 10.13 -7.98 22.54
CA ASN A 128 9.70 -7.93 23.94
C ASN A 128 8.65 -9.00 24.26
N MET A 129 7.74 -9.33 23.33
CA MET A 129 6.81 -10.43 23.52
C MET A 129 7.55 -11.76 23.67
N ASN A 130 8.52 -12.03 22.79
CA ASN A 130 9.33 -13.27 22.83
C ASN A 130 10.24 -13.37 24.06
N SER A 131 10.68 -12.26 24.63
CA SER A 131 11.58 -12.25 25.80
C SER A 131 10.85 -12.32 27.14
N THR A 132 9.86 -11.47 27.36
CA THR A 132 9.20 -11.28 28.67
C THR A 132 7.67 -11.28 28.60
N GLY A 133 7.07 -10.83 27.50
CA GLY A 133 5.63 -10.66 27.34
C GLY A 133 4.84 -11.97 27.49
N TYR A 134 5.42 -13.05 27.05
CA TYR A 134 4.90 -14.42 27.19
C TYR A 134 4.42 -14.77 28.61
N LYS A 135 4.99 -14.12 29.63
CA LYS A 135 4.63 -14.36 31.05
C LYS A 135 3.44 -13.52 31.51
N LEU A 136 3.04 -12.53 30.74
CA LEU A 136 1.98 -11.58 31.08
C LEU A 136 0.62 -11.97 30.46
N PHE A 137 0.63 -12.82 29.45
CA PHE A 137 -0.52 -13.16 28.63
C PHE A 137 -0.82 -14.65 28.68
N SER A 138 -2.07 -15.02 28.44
CA SER A 138 -2.38 -16.37 27.99
C SER A 138 -1.70 -16.67 26.66
N LYS A 139 -1.54 -17.96 26.32
CA LYS A 139 -0.95 -18.34 25.04
C LYS A 139 -1.70 -17.73 23.85
N GLU A 140 -3.02 -17.74 23.90
CA GLU A 140 -3.88 -17.23 22.83
C GLU A 140 -3.69 -15.70 22.63
N GLU A 141 -3.68 -14.93 23.72
CA GLU A 141 -3.45 -13.48 23.65
C GLU A 141 -2.05 -13.17 23.13
N ALA A 142 -1.02 -13.90 23.60
CA ALA A 142 0.35 -13.73 23.09
C ALA A 142 0.44 -14.07 21.60
N ASP A 143 -0.19 -15.16 21.16
CA ASP A 143 -0.27 -15.58 19.77
C ASP A 143 -0.95 -14.50 18.91
N HIS A 144 -2.04 -13.90 19.39
CA HIS A 144 -2.75 -12.82 18.70
C HIS A 144 -1.90 -11.54 18.56
N ILE A 145 -1.15 -11.16 19.60
CA ILE A 145 -0.25 -9.99 19.54
C ILE A 145 0.90 -10.24 18.57
N LEU A 146 1.55 -11.41 18.65
CA LEU A 146 2.62 -11.82 17.75
C LEU A 146 2.11 -11.92 16.30
N GLY A 147 0.93 -12.49 16.08
CA GLY A 147 0.31 -12.59 14.77
C GLY A 147 0.10 -11.23 14.10
N GLN A 148 -0.41 -10.25 14.86
CA GLN A 148 -0.53 -8.88 14.39
C GLN A 148 0.85 -8.26 14.12
N GLY A 149 1.82 -8.48 15.00
CA GLY A 149 3.19 -8.00 14.83
C GLY A 149 3.82 -8.55 13.55
N TYR A 150 3.76 -9.85 13.31
CA TYR A 150 4.26 -10.44 12.06
C TYR A 150 3.51 -9.93 10.83
N PHE A 151 2.19 -9.75 10.93
CA PHE A 151 1.42 -9.19 9.80
C PHE A 151 1.91 -7.78 9.42
N ILE A 152 2.06 -6.89 10.41
CA ILE A 152 2.53 -5.51 10.18
C ILE A 152 3.94 -5.51 9.60
N ARG A 153 4.84 -6.39 10.08
CA ARG A 153 6.19 -6.53 9.56
C ARG A 153 6.20 -7.05 8.12
N GLY A 154 5.37 -8.02 7.82
CA GLY A 154 5.16 -8.53 6.46
C GLY A 154 4.69 -7.46 5.48
N VAL A 155 3.74 -6.58 5.89
CA VAL A 155 3.29 -5.44 5.08
C VAL A 155 4.43 -4.47 4.80
N ALA A 156 5.30 -4.21 5.79
CA ALA A 156 6.44 -3.32 5.59
C ALA A 156 7.44 -3.91 4.58
N PHE A 157 7.81 -5.18 4.70
CA PHE A 157 8.71 -5.82 3.73
C PHE A 157 8.10 -5.95 2.33
N TRP A 158 6.80 -6.26 2.22
CA TRP A 158 6.08 -6.21 0.94
C TRP A 158 6.18 -4.83 0.29
N SER A 159 6.00 -3.76 1.06
CA SER A 159 6.07 -2.38 0.56
C SER A 159 7.49 -2.00 0.12
N ILE A 160 8.53 -2.34 0.91
CA ILE A 160 9.93 -2.08 0.54
C ILE A 160 10.28 -2.82 -0.76
N ALA A 161 9.91 -4.10 -0.85
CA ALA A 161 10.17 -4.91 -2.03
C ALA A 161 9.48 -4.36 -3.29
N GLY A 162 8.20 -3.95 -3.17
CA GLY A 162 7.40 -3.45 -4.30
C GLY A 162 7.76 -2.04 -4.75
N ILE A 163 8.28 -1.21 -3.85
CA ILE A 163 8.66 0.17 -4.15
C ILE A 163 10.13 0.26 -4.52
N TYR A 164 11.02 -0.20 -3.65
CA TYR A 164 12.47 0.02 -3.76
C TYR A 164 13.23 -1.20 -4.27
N GLY A 165 12.69 -2.41 -4.13
CA GLY A 165 13.32 -3.65 -4.58
C GLY A 165 14.56 -4.08 -3.79
N THR A 166 15.06 -3.27 -2.87
CA THR A 166 16.17 -3.60 -1.99
C THR A 166 16.09 -2.79 -0.70
N GLY A 167 16.74 -3.28 0.35
CA GLY A 167 16.81 -2.60 1.63
C GLY A 167 17.20 -3.53 2.77
N PRO A 168 17.51 -2.99 3.96
CA PRO A 168 17.80 -3.80 5.15
C PRO A 168 16.61 -4.70 5.55
N ILE A 169 16.88 -6.00 5.69
CA ILE A 169 15.92 -6.98 6.25
C ILE A 169 15.94 -6.88 7.76
N GLN A 170 15.29 -5.84 8.28
CA GLN A 170 15.33 -5.48 9.69
C GLN A 170 14.29 -6.28 10.49
N THR A 171 14.70 -7.42 11.07
CA THR A 171 13.82 -8.31 11.83
C THR A 171 14.02 -8.24 13.35
N SER A 172 14.92 -7.39 13.83
CA SER A 172 15.18 -7.13 15.25
C SER A 172 15.15 -5.64 15.54
N SER A 173 14.78 -5.27 16.76
CA SER A 173 14.81 -3.89 17.25
C SER A 173 16.21 -3.44 17.72
N THR A 174 17.15 -4.37 17.87
CA THR A 174 18.50 -4.13 18.44
C THR A 174 19.65 -4.47 17.50
N GLU A 175 19.40 -5.29 16.47
CA GLU A 175 20.42 -5.75 15.54
C GLU A 175 20.10 -5.30 14.12
N ASN A 176 21.13 -4.89 13.39
CA ASN A 176 20.99 -4.53 11.98
C ASN A 176 20.91 -5.80 11.12
N GLY A 177 19.87 -5.86 10.27
CA GLY A 177 19.72 -6.92 9.30
C GLY A 177 20.61 -6.75 8.05
N PRO A 178 20.79 -7.82 7.26
CA PRO A 178 21.50 -7.74 5.99
C PRO A 178 20.69 -6.91 4.96
N ILE A 179 21.40 -6.39 3.94
CA ILE A 179 20.74 -5.81 2.76
C ILE A 179 20.20 -6.96 1.92
N GLY A 180 18.90 -6.92 1.65
CA GLY A 180 18.22 -7.93 0.84
C GLY A 180 17.86 -7.44 -0.56
N THR A 181 17.74 -8.38 -1.47
CA THR A 181 17.14 -8.22 -2.81
C THR A 181 15.62 -8.19 -2.72
N GLN A 182 14.94 -7.81 -3.81
CA GLN A 182 13.48 -7.81 -3.90
C GLN A 182 12.88 -9.19 -3.56
N GLU A 183 13.48 -10.24 -4.11
CA GLU A 183 13.03 -11.61 -3.85
C GLU A 183 13.20 -12.00 -2.36
N GLU A 184 14.32 -11.63 -1.74
CA GLU A 184 14.56 -11.91 -0.32
C GLU A 184 13.61 -11.12 0.59
N LEU A 185 13.32 -9.87 0.27
CA LEU A 185 12.33 -9.06 0.98
C LEU A 185 10.91 -9.65 0.86
N TYR A 186 10.51 -10.09 -0.34
CA TYR A 186 9.22 -10.77 -0.52
C TYR A 186 9.16 -12.12 0.23
N LYS A 187 10.26 -12.88 0.26
CA LYS A 187 10.35 -14.13 1.02
C LYS A 187 10.24 -13.87 2.53
N GLN A 188 10.90 -12.81 3.03
CA GLN A 188 10.76 -12.42 4.44
C GLN A 188 9.31 -12.00 4.77
N ALA A 189 8.66 -11.24 3.88
CA ALA A 189 7.26 -10.89 4.04
C ALA A 189 6.36 -12.14 4.04
N LEU A 190 6.61 -13.10 3.13
CA LEU A 190 5.87 -14.36 3.06
C LEU A 190 6.03 -15.20 4.32
N GLU A 191 7.25 -15.27 4.87
CA GLU A 191 7.51 -15.94 6.15
C GLU A 191 6.73 -15.29 7.31
N ASP A 192 6.71 -13.95 7.37
CA ASP A 192 5.98 -13.22 8.39
C ASP A 192 4.46 -13.42 8.26
N PHE A 193 3.90 -13.33 7.05
CA PHE A 193 2.47 -13.63 6.83
C PHE A 193 2.13 -15.10 7.12
N THR A 194 3.05 -16.03 6.88
CA THR A 194 2.86 -17.44 7.24
C THR A 194 2.73 -17.59 8.75
N LYS A 195 3.62 -16.98 9.54
CA LYS A 195 3.51 -16.94 11.01
C LYS A 195 2.19 -16.28 11.43
N ALA A 196 1.86 -15.13 10.84
CA ALA A 196 0.62 -14.41 11.13
C ALA A 196 -0.62 -15.28 10.87
N SER A 197 -0.68 -16.02 9.76
CA SER A 197 -1.82 -16.86 9.40
C SER A 197 -2.09 -18.00 10.40
N THR A 198 -1.08 -18.44 11.14
CA THR A 198 -1.20 -19.48 12.18
C THR A 198 -1.59 -18.93 13.54
N LEU A 199 -1.25 -17.66 13.82
CA LEU A 199 -1.40 -17.03 15.12
C LEU A 199 -2.65 -16.12 15.20
N LEU A 200 -3.13 -15.62 14.08
CA LEU A 200 -4.27 -14.70 14.03
C LEU A 200 -5.62 -15.43 14.10
N PRO A 201 -6.62 -14.82 14.74
CA PRO A 201 -7.98 -15.34 14.73
C PRO A 201 -8.63 -15.19 13.35
N ILE A 202 -9.69 -15.94 13.10
CA ILE A 202 -10.51 -15.81 11.89
C ILE A 202 -11.27 -14.48 11.92
N ASN A 203 -11.85 -14.14 13.08
CA ASN A 203 -12.57 -12.90 13.34
C ASN A 203 -12.19 -12.34 14.71
N TRP A 204 -12.26 -11.03 14.84
CA TRP A 204 -12.16 -10.34 16.11
C TRP A 204 -13.53 -10.05 16.71
N PRO A 205 -13.65 -9.88 18.04
CA PRO A 205 -14.82 -9.29 18.67
C PRO A 205 -15.16 -7.93 18.07
N THR A 206 -16.42 -7.50 18.21
CA THR A 206 -16.92 -6.23 17.58
C THR A 206 -16.10 -5.01 17.99
N GLU A 207 -15.66 -4.93 19.23
CA GLU A 207 -14.85 -3.84 19.79
C GLU A 207 -13.41 -3.80 19.25
N GLU A 208 -12.94 -4.90 18.69
CA GLU A 208 -11.61 -5.03 18.10
C GLU A 208 -11.64 -5.18 16.57
N LYS A 209 -12.82 -4.99 15.99
CA LYS A 209 -13.02 -5.04 14.54
C LYS A 209 -12.11 -4.03 13.83
N GLY A 210 -11.47 -4.47 12.74
CA GLY A 210 -10.49 -3.68 11.99
C GLY A 210 -9.04 -4.08 12.27
N ARG A 211 -8.76 -4.92 13.28
CA ARG A 211 -7.46 -5.57 13.42
C ARG A 211 -7.27 -6.61 12.32
N VAL A 212 -6.02 -6.87 11.96
CA VAL A 212 -5.68 -7.87 10.92
C VAL A 212 -6.10 -9.27 11.33
N THR A 213 -6.51 -10.08 10.34
CA THR A 213 -7.09 -11.40 10.55
C THR A 213 -6.29 -12.48 9.83
N LYS A 214 -6.59 -13.75 10.14
CA LYS A 214 -6.09 -14.92 9.42
C LYS A 214 -6.38 -14.82 7.92
N GLY A 215 -7.58 -14.41 7.53
CA GLY A 215 -7.95 -14.25 6.13
C GLY A 215 -7.13 -13.18 5.41
N GLY A 216 -6.84 -12.05 6.08
CA GLY A 216 -5.92 -11.04 5.56
C GLY A 216 -4.51 -11.59 5.33
N ALA A 217 -3.97 -12.38 6.30
CA ALA A 217 -2.66 -12.99 6.15
C ALA A 217 -2.60 -13.98 4.98
N LEU A 218 -3.58 -14.87 4.85
CA LEU A 218 -3.68 -15.81 3.72
C LEU A 218 -3.76 -15.08 2.37
N GLY A 219 -4.53 -13.99 2.30
CA GLY A 219 -4.65 -13.20 1.08
C GLY A 219 -3.36 -12.50 0.69
N MET A 220 -2.62 -11.95 1.66
CA MET A 220 -1.29 -11.37 1.41
C MET A 220 -0.28 -12.45 1.01
N MET A 221 -0.33 -13.66 1.59
CA MET A 221 0.48 -14.80 1.14
C MET A 221 0.17 -15.16 -0.32
N ALA A 222 -1.11 -15.19 -0.72
CA ALA A 222 -1.49 -15.45 -2.10
C ALA A 222 -0.89 -14.40 -3.04
N ARG A 223 -1.06 -13.11 -2.75
CA ARG A 223 -0.49 -12.00 -3.52
C ARG A 223 1.02 -12.11 -3.65
N LEU A 224 1.75 -12.38 -2.56
CA LEU A 224 3.20 -12.53 -2.57
C LEU A 224 3.67 -13.73 -3.38
N ASN A 225 2.98 -14.86 -3.27
CA ASN A 225 3.29 -16.04 -4.10
C ASN A 225 3.11 -15.71 -5.59
N MET A 226 2.07 -14.96 -5.97
CA MET A 226 1.90 -14.50 -7.37
C MET A 226 3.03 -13.55 -7.80
N GLN A 227 3.48 -12.64 -6.95
CA GLN A 227 4.62 -11.76 -7.25
C GLN A 227 5.92 -12.56 -7.43
N LEU A 228 6.19 -13.51 -6.54
CA LEU A 228 7.35 -14.39 -6.64
C LEU A 228 7.32 -15.29 -7.89
N ALA A 229 6.12 -15.76 -8.28
CA ALA A 229 5.94 -16.47 -9.54
C ALA A 229 6.29 -15.58 -10.74
N GLY A 230 5.78 -14.33 -10.77
CA GLY A 230 6.10 -13.36 -11.82
C GLY A 230 7.60 -13.06 -11.91
N ILE A 231 8.29 -12.92 -10.78
CA ILE A 231 9.76 -12.77 -10.75
C ILE A 231 10.44 -13.96 -11.42
N LYS A 232 9.92 -15.18 -11.24
CA LYS A 232 10.53 -16.40 -11.78
C LYS A 232 10.28 -16.61 -13.27
N CYS A 233 9.17 -16.15 -13.83
CA CYS A 233 8.80 -16.48 -15.20
C CYS A 233 8.58 -15.28 -16.15
N HIS A 234 8.35 -14.08 -15.64
CA HIS A 234 7.94 -12.94 -16.47
C HIS A 234 8.98 -11.81 -16.56
N ARG A 235 10.25 -12.06 -16.19
CA ARG A 235 11.33 -11.05 -16.29
C ARG A 235 12.31 -11.41 -17.42
N PRO A 236 12.04 -11.02 -18.67
CA PRO A 236 12.79 -11.47 -19.83
C PRO A 236 14.26 -11.00 -19.85
N TRP A 237 14.62 -9.89 -19.15
CA TRP A 237 16.03 -9.48 -19.05
C TRP A 237 16.87 -10.40 -18.16
N ASP A 238 16.23 -11.18 -17.33
CA ASP A 238 16.88 -12.16 -16.45
C ASP A 238 16.67 -13.60 -16.92
N ALA A 239 16.73 -13.78 -18.24
CA ALA A 239 16.51 -15.09 -18.87
C ALA A 239 17.40 -16.22 -18.30
N ALA A 240 18.57 -15.86 -17.74
CA ALA A 240 19.47 -16.82 -17.08
C ALA A 240 18.92 -17.34 -15.74
N ASN A 241 18.02 -16.59 -15.09
CA ASN A 241 17.43 -16.91 -13.79
C ASN A 241 15.94 -17.28 -13.87
N GLN A 242 15.38 -17.41 -15.08
CA GLN A 242 14.03 -17.91 -15.23
C GLN A 242 13.91 -19.35 -14.74
N ASP A 243 12.91 -19.58 -13.88
CA ASP A 243 12.61 -20.86 -13.25
C ASP A 243 11.11 -21.15 -13.37
N PRO A 244 10.63 -21.65 -14.53
CA PRO A 244 9.21 -21.93 -14.72
C PRO A 244 8.64 -22.98 -13.75
N GLU A 245 9.44 -23.96 -13.32
CA GLU A 245 9.00 -24.94 -12.34
C GLU A 245 8.89 -24.34 -10.94
N GLY A 246 9.83 -23.48 -10.57
CA GLY A 246 9.73 -22.70 -9.34
C GLY A 246 8.54 -21.73 -9.36
N ALA A 247 8.28 -21.09 -10.50
CA ALA A 247 7.10 -20.26 -10.70
C ALA A 247 5.80 -21.05 -10.49
N LYS A 248 5.71 -22.25 -11.06
CA LYS A 248 4.56 -23.16 -10.91
C LYS A 248 4.30 -23.50 -9.45
N ALA A 249 5.35 -23.73 -8.65
CA ALA A 249 5.20 -23.98 -7.22
C ALA A 249 4.60 -22.79 -6.49
N TYR A 250 4.99 -21.57 -6.84
CA TYR A 250 4.42 -20.35 -6.28
C TYR A 250 2.96 -20.13 -6.73
N TRP A 251 2.60 -20.38 -7.99
CA TRP A 251 1.21 -20.36 -8.45
C TRP A 251 0.32 -21.36 -7.70
N GLN A 252 0.83 -22.58 -7.48
CA GLN A 252 0.13 -23.59 -6.67
C GLN A 252 -0.05 -23.14 -5.22
N ALA A 253 0.96 -22.55 -4.61
CA ALA A 253 0.90 -22.01 -3.27
C ALA A 253 -0.11 -20.85 -3.18
N ALA A 254 -0.12 -19.93 -4.13
CA ALA A 254 -1.11 -18.84 -4.21
C ALA A 254 -2.53 -19.40 -4.28
N LYS A 255 -2.76 -20.33 -5.22
CA LYS A 255 -4.06 -21.02 -5.38
C LYS A 255 -4.51 -21.66 -4.06
N LYS A 256 -3.62 -22.39 -3.38
CA LYS A 256 -3.92 -23.03 -2.10
C LYS A 256 -4.28 -22.02 -1.00
N ASN A 257 -3.54 -20.92 -0.88
CA ASN A 257 -3.87 -19.87 0.08
C ASN A 257 -5.26 -19.27 -0.15
N ILE A 258 -5.65 -19.12 -1.43
CA ILE A 258 -6.99 -18.63 -1.79
C ILE A 258 -8.06 -19.67 -1.41
N GLU A 259 -7.82 -20.95 -1.69
CA GLU A 259 -8.74 -22.03 -1.28
C GLU A 259 -8.90 -22.10 0.23
N ASP A 260 -7.83 -21.83 1.00
CA ASP A 260 -7.90 -21.74 2.45
C ASP A 260 -8.76 -20.54 2.91
N ILE A 261 -8.73 -19.40 2.20
CA ILE A 261 -9.65 -18.27 2.46
C ILE A 261 -11.10 -18.71 2.22
N PHE A 262 -11.38 -19.40 1.12
CA PHE A 262 -12.73 -19.88 0.84
C PHE A 262 -13.22 -20.86 1.91
N ALA A 263 -12.32 -21.72 2.42
CA ALA A 263 -12.63 -22.66 3.49
C ALA A 263 -12.98 -22.00 4.84
N LEU A 264 -12.59 -20.73 5.07
CA LEU A 264 -13.03 -20.00 6.26
C LEU A 264 -14.53 -19.74 6.28
N GLY A 265 -15.19 -19.65 5.11
CA GLY A 265 -16.64 -19.56 4.98
C GLY A 265 -17.27 -18.26 5.47
N ILE A 266 -16.47 -17.20 5.73
CA ILE A 266 -16.94 -15.95 6.33
C ILE A 266 -17.02 -14.78 5.35
N TYR A 267 -16.32 -14.88 4.22
CA TYR A 267 -16.25 -13.81 3.23
C TYR A 267 -17.32 -13.96 2.16
N ARG A 268 -17.96 -12.85 1.80
CA ARG A 268 -18.89 -12.75 0.67
C ARG A 268 -18.78 -11.38 0.02
N LEU A 269 -19.05 -11.30 -1.28
CA LEU A 269 -19.14 -10.02 -1.96
C LEU A 269 -20.27 -9.18 -1.34
N CYS A 270 -20.06 -7.87 -1.24
CA CYS A 270 -21.13 -6.94 -0.91
C CYS A 270 -22.17 -6.88 -2.03
N ASP A 271 -23.44 -6.81 -1.69
CA ASP A 271 -24.51 -6.72 -2.67
C ASP A 271 -24.43 -5.40 -3.46
N ASN A 272 -24.12 -4.31 -2.76
CA ASN A 272 -23.81 -3.03 -3.39
C ASN A 272 -22.29 -2.86 -3.48
N TRP A 273 -21.78 -2.68 -4.71
CA TRP A 273 -20.36 -2.48 -4.97
C TRP A 273 -19.76 -1.27 -4.24
N MET A 274 -20.55 -0.18 -4.11
CA MET A 274 -20.14 1.07 -3.45
C MET A 274 -19.86 0.92 -1.95
N ASP A 275 -20.42 -0.10 -1.30
CA ASP A 275 -20.18 -0.37 0.12
C ASP A 275 -18.69 -0.57 0.47
N ASN A 276 -17.88 -0.90 -0.55
CA ASN A 276 -16.44 -1.03 -0.37
C ASN A 276 -15.68 0.32 -0.27
N PHE A 277 -16.33 1.45 -0.59
CA PHE A 277 -15.63 2.72 -0.78
C PHE A 277 -16.19 3.86 0.06
N THR A 278 -17.07 3.55 0.99
CA THR A 278 -17.75 4.50 1.90
C THR A 278 -17.38 4.24 3.35
N GLU A 279 -17.50 5.27 4.19
CA GLU A 279 -17.30 5.16 5.64
C GLU A 279 -18.38 4.35 6.36
N SER A 280 -19.56 4.21 5.75
CA SER A 280 -20.72 3.60 6.39
C SER A 280 -20.65 2.07 6.52
N ASN A 281 -19.81 1.40 5.72
CA ASN A 281 -19.73 -0.07 5.68
C ASN A 281 -18.30 -0.58 5.70
N GLU A 282 -17.52 -0.10 6.65
CA GLU A 282 -16.12 -0.50 6.81
C GLU A 282 -15.98 -1.87 7.45
N ASN A 283 -14.83 -2.54 7.15
CA ASN A 283 -14.56 -3.90 7.62
C ASN A 283 -15.74 -4.85 7.32
N ASN A 284 -16.32 -4.71 6.12
CA ASN A 284 -17.49 -5.46 5.68
C ASN A 284 -17.15 -6.92 5.32
N SER A 285 -18.16 -7.67 4.85
CA SER A 285 -17.99 -9.09 4.53
C SER A 285 -17.07 -9.38 3.34
N GLU A 286 -16.76 -8.37 2.52
CA GLU A 286 -15.85 -8.50 1.38
C GLU A 286 -14.39 -8.17 1.76
N SER A 287 -14.19 -7.42 2.84
CA SER A 287 -12.87 -6.95 3.25
C SER A 287 -12.04 -8.05 3.93
N LEU A 288 -10.85 -8.31 3.39
CA LEU A 288 -9.86 -9.19 4.02
C LEU A 288 -8.78 -8.37 4.76
N PHE A 289 -8.40 -7.22 4.20
CA PHE A 289 -7.44 -6.32 4.81
C PHE A 289 -7.67 -4.88 4.33
N GLU A 290 -7.87 -3.99 5.28
CA GLU A 290 -7.99 -2.56 5.03
C GLU A 290 -7.19 -1.74 6.04
N ILE A 291 -6.76 -0.56 5.61
CA ILE A 291 -6.14 0.43 6.47
C ILE A 291 -7.26 1.29 7.05
N ASN A 292 -7.40 1.24 8.38
CA ASN A 292 -8.45 1.96 9.06
C ASN A 292 -8.08 3.42 9.25
N PHE A 293 -8.93 4.31 8.78
CA PHE A 293 -8.83 5.75 8.95
C PHE A 293 -9.96 6.27 9.86
N LYS A 294 -9.85 7.49 10.26
CA LYS A 294 -10.91 8.23 10.94
C LYS A 294 -10.82 9.69 10.53
N ASP A 295 -11.94 10.29 10.19
CA ASP A 295 -11.96 11.72 9.88
C ASP A 295 -11.54 12.56 11.09
N GLY A 296 -10.79 13.64 10.82
CA GLY A 296 -10.37 14.64 11.80
C GLY A 296 -8.98 14.40 12.40
N LEU A 297 -8.75 15.09 13.52
CA LEU A 297 -7.47 15.09 14.24
C LEU A 297 -7.58 14.30 15.55
N ILE A 298 -6.60 13.48 15.84
CA ILE A 298 -6.40 12.87 17.16
C ILE A 298 -5.11 13.44 17.76
N ASN A 299 -5.23 14.14 18.90
CA ASN A 299 -4.10 14.81 19.58
C ASN A 299 -3.31 15.76 18.63
N GLY A 300 -4.01 16.48 17.75
CA GLY A 300 -3.42 17.40 16.78
C GLY A 300 -2.76 16.73 15.56
N ASN A 301 -2.84 15.41 15.43
CA ASN A 301 -2.33 14.67 14.28
C ASN A 301 -3.47 14.26 13.36
N GLU A 302 -3.31 14.47 12.07
CA GLU A 302 -4.22 13.98 11.05
C GLU A 302 -4.21 12.44 11.03
N VAL A 303 -5.39 11.85 11.11
CA VAL A 303 -5.57 10.39 11.16
C VAL A 303 -6.47 9.88 10.03
N GLY A 304 -6.96 10.77 9.18
CA GLY A 304 -7.73 10.48 8.00
C GLY A 304 -6.87 10.12 6.78
N SER A 305 -7.52 9.56 5.77
CA SER A 305 -6.93 9.39 4.45
C SER A 305 -6.82 10.76 3.77
N GLN A 306 -5.66 11.10 3.25
CA GLN A 306 -5.48 12.32 2.45
C GLN A 306 -5.90 12.15 0.98
N ARG A 307 -6.45 10.99 0.61
CA ARG A 307 -6.79 10.67 -0.77
C ARG A 307 -7.73 11.70 -1.41
N PRO A 308 -8.82 12.16 -0.78
CA PRO A 308 -9.66 13.21 -1.36
C PRO A 308 -8.89 14.49 -1.66
N LYS A 309 -7.86 14.78 -0.87
CA LYS A 309 -7.02 15.98 -0.98
C LYS A 309 -6.06 15.92 -2.18
N PHE A 310 -5.38 14.80 -2.39
CA PHE A 310 -4.39 14.71 -3.45
C PHE A 310 -4.94 14.22 -4.81
N LEU A 311 -6.02 13.43 -4.81
CA LEU A 311 -6.65 12.95 -6.06
C LEU A 311 -7.86 13.77 -6.51
N GLY A 312 -8.42 14.61 -5.64
CA GLY A 312 -9.55 15.46 -5.98
C GLY A 312 -9.15 16.62 -6.90
N LEU A 313 -10.09 17.06 -7.72
CA LEU A 313 -9.91 18.15 -8.65
C LEU A 313 -9.67 19.50 -7.93
N TYR A 314 -8.73 20.28 -8.41
CA TYR A 314 -8.48 21.66 -7.97
C TYR A 314 -9.20 22.66 -8.86
N LEU A 315 -9.72 23.73 -8.28
CA LEU A 315 -10.26 24.86 -9.02
C LEU A 315 -9.56 26.18 -8.67
N SER A 316 -9.53 27.08 -9.63
CA SER A 316 -8.89 28.40 -9.51
C SER A 316 -9.56 29.31 -8.47
N ASP A 317 -10.82 29.05 -8.11
CA ASP A 317 -11.54 29.76 -7.03
C ASP A 317 -11.12 29.31 -5.62
N GLY A 318 -10.18 28.37 -5.51
CA GLY A 318 -9.72 27.80 -4.26
C GLY A 318 -10.64 26.72 -3.69
N SER A 319 -11.72 26.37 -4.41
CA SER A 319 -12.55 25.21 -4.07
C SER A 319 -11.96 23.93 -4.67
N GLY A 320 -12.33 22.78 -4.12
CA GLY A 320 -11.80 21.50 -4.56
C GLY A 320 -10.53 21.09 -3.80
N ALA A 321 -9.76 20.19 -4.37
CA ALA A 321 -8.60 19.55 -3.74
C ALA A 321 -7.27 20.00 -4.40
N TRP A 322 -6.20 19.21 -4.30
CA TRP A 322 -4.88 19.60 -4.81
C TRP A 322 -4.59 19.15 -6.24
N ASN A 323 -5.31 18.14 -6.73
CA ASN A 323 -5.09 17.51 -8.04
C ASN A 323 -3.63 17.07 -8.26
N ASP A 324 -3.03 16.44 -7.25
CA ASP A 324 -1.68 15.89 -7.36
C ASP A 324 -1.64 14.66 -8.29
N GLY A 325 -2.80 13.99 -8.48
CA GLY A 325 -2.94 12.83 -9.36
C GLY A 325 -4.33 12.74 -9.98
N SER A 326 -4.39 12.71 -11.29
CA SER A 326 -5.62 12.53 -12.08
C SER A 326 -5.68 11.12 -12.68
N SER A 327 -6.87 10.70 -13.11
CA SER A 327 -7.08 9.44 -13.83
C SER A 327 -6.77 9.60 -15.32
N ARG A 328 -6.36 8.52 -15.97
CA ARG A 328 -6.14 8.48 -17.43
C ARG A 328 -7.43 8.26 -18.19
N ALA A 329 -7.55 8.94 -19.32
CA ALA A 329 -8.73 8.87 -20.19
C ALA A 329 -9.00 7.48 -20.77
N TRP A 330 -7.96 6.66 -21.02
CA TRP A 330 -8.14 5.30 -21.55
C TRP A 330 -9.01 4.41 -20.64
N LEU A 331 -9.13 4.74 -19.36
CA LEU A 331 -10.03 4.04 -18.44
C LEU A 331 -11.50 4.18 -18.88
N LEU A 332 -11.89 5.32 -19.44
CA LEU A 332 -13.25 5.50 -20.01
C LEU A 332 -13.52 4.50 -21.13
N ASP A 333 -12.53 4.32 -22.02
CA ASP A 333 -12.63 3.38 -23.13
C ASP A 333 -12.65 1.92 -22.62
N GLU A 334 -11.86 1.62 -21.58
CA GLU A 334 -11.84 0.29 -20.97
C GLU A 334 -13.21 -0.10 -20.42
N PHE A 335 -13.88 0.80 -19.69
CA PHE A 335 -15.25 0.59 -19.19
C PHE A 335 -16.28 0.53 -20.32
N ASN A 336 -16.03 1.15 -21.47
CA ASN A 336 -16.94 1.15 -22.62
C ASN A 336 -16.84 -0.11 -23.48
N LYS A 337 -15.87 -0.99 -23.27
CA LYS A 337 -15.70 -2.23 -24.06
C LYS A 337 -16.88 -3.17 -23.97
N GLU A 338 -17.55 -3.19 -22.83
CA GLU A 338 -18.67 -4.07 -22.58
C GLU A 338 -19.90 -3.31 -22.08
N ARG A 339 -21.05 -3.95 -22.15
CA ARG A 339 -22.34 -3.44 -21.64
C ARG A 339 -22.91 -4.45 -20.65
N ASP A 340 -23.72 -3.94 -19.71
CA ASP A 340 -24.47 -4.79 -18.79
C ASP A 340 -25.61 -5.54 -19.52
N LYS A 341 -26.32 -6.41 -18.80
CA LYS A 341 -27.43 -7.21 -19.36
C LYS A 341 -28.57 -6.38 -19.94
N ASP A 342 -28.70 -5.13 -19.50
CA ASP A 342 -29.73 -4.19 -19.91
C ASP A 342 -29.25 -3.24 -21.03
N GLY A 343 -27.98 -3.38 -21.48
CA GLY A 343 -27.37 -2.58 -22.53
C GLY A 343 -26.77 -1.26 -22.02
N ASN A 344 -26.69 -1.04 -20.70
CA ASN A 344 -26.11 0.14 -20.11
C ASN A 344 -24.57 0.00 -20.03
N VAL A 345 -23.90 1.13 -19.82
CA VAL A 345 -22.50 1.17 -19.45
C VAL A 345 -22.30 0.54 -18.07
N ASP A 346 -21.18 -0.14 -17.87
CA ASP A 346 -20.81 -0.69 -16.57
C ASP A 346 -20.91 0.37 -15.47
N MET A 347 -21.72 0.11 -14.45
CA MET A 347 -21.97 1.06 -13.36
C MET A 347 -20.69 1.47 -12.62
N ARG A 348 -19.67 0.62 -12.62
CA ARG A 348 -18.39 0.89 -11.97
C ARG A 348 -17.69 2.11 -12.59
N LYS A 349 -17.87 2.38 -13.89
CA LYS A 349 -17.37 3.58 -14.57
C LYS A 349 -17.82 4.85 -13.85
N PHE A 350 -19.13 5.01 -13.68
CA PHE A 350 -19.72 6.20 -13.06
C PHE A 350 -19.29 6.40 -11.61
N HIS A 351 -19.07 5.31 -10.87
CA HIS A 351 -18.63 5.37 -9.47
C HIS A 351 -17.11 5.50 -9.29
N THR A 352 -16.34 5.13 -10.31
CA THR A 352 -14.87 5.22 -10.26
C THR A 352 -14.36 6.56 -10.77
N LEU A 353 -14.99 7.11 -11.81
CA LEU A 353 -14.53 8.29 -12.53
C LEU A 353 -15.57 9.41 -12.48
N PHE A 354 -15.08 10.64 -12.35
CA PHE A 354 -15.82 11.86 -12.59
C PHE A 354 -15.51 12.32 -14.01
N TYR A 355 -16.52 12.35 -14.87
CA TYR A 355 -16.42 12.67 -16.30
C TYR A 355 -17.74 13.20 -16.80
N TYR A 356 -17.77 13.68 -18.05
CA TYR A 356 -18.99 14.13 -18.72
C TYR A 356 -19.16 13.44 -20.07
N ASP A 357 -20.31 12.81 -20.24
CA ASP A 357 -20.76 12.25 -21.51
C ASP A 357 -22.23 12.66 -21.74
N PRO A 358 -22.54 13.44 -22.82
CA PRO A 358 -23.90 13.89 -23.08
C PRO A 358 -24.89 12.72 -23.37
N THR A 359 -24.37 11.54 -23.68
CA THR A 359 -25.19 10.32 -23.85
C THR A 359 -25.48 9.59 -22.54
N GLU A 360 -24.81 9.99 -21.46
CA GLU A 360 -24.97 9.48 -20.09
C GLU A 360 -25.45 10.62 -19.17
N PRO A 361 -26.77 10.94 -19.14
CA PRO A 361 -27.27 12.16 -18.47
C PRO A 361 -26.89 12.32 -17.00
N GLN A 362 -26.71 11.19 -16.27
CA GLN A 362 -26.28 11.19 -14.88
C GLN A 362 -24.90 11.83 -14.67
N THR A 363 -24.04 11.85 -15.67
CA THR A 363 -22.70 12.45 -15.58
C THR A 363 -22.76 13.96 -15.48
N GLY A 364 -23.76 14.60 -16.09
CA GLY A 364 -23.98 16.05 -16.02
C GLY A 364 -24.57 16.53 -14.69
N THR A 365 -25.11 15.62 -13.87
CA THR A 365 -25.76 15.94 -12.59
C THR A 365 -25.01 15.36 -11.38
N ALA A 366 -23.97 14.55 -11.62
CA ALA A 366 -23.17 13.97 -10.57
C ALA A 366 -22.51 15.07 -9.72
N ASN A 367 -22.74 15.03 -8.42
CA ASN A 367 -22.08 15.94 -7.49
C ASN A 367 -20.63 15.47 -7.24
N TYR A 368 -19.69 16.40 -7.32
CA TYR A 368 -18.28 16.17 -7.03
C TYR A 368 -17.71 17.39 -6.31
N TYR A 369 -17.41 17.27 -5.02
CA TYR A 369 -17.01 18.38 -4.14
C TYR A 369 -17.99 19.57 -4.18
N GLY A 370 -19.29 19.28 -4.16
CA GLY A 370 -20.35 20.28 -4.11
C GLY A 370 -20.71 20.92 -5.45
N LYS A 371 -20.13 20.49 -6.57
CA LYS A 371 -20.44 21.01 -7.92
C LYS A 371 -20.63 19.87 -8.92
N THR A 372 -21.50 20.10 -9.90
CA THR A 372 -21.65 19.27 -11.09
C THR A 372 -20.57 19.57 -12.13
N TRP A 373 -20.37 18.72 -13.12
CA TRP A 373 -19.41 18.97 -14.20
C TRP A 373 -19.62 20.31 -14.92
N PRO A 374 -20.85 20.71 -15.31
CA PRO A 374 -21.08 22.04 -15.91
C PRO A 374 -20.71 23.18 -14.97
N GLU A 375 -20.96 23.07 -13.66
CA GLU A 375 -20.60 24.09 -12.68
C GLU A 375 -19.07 24.20 -12.49
N TRP A 376 -18.36 23.07 -12.50
CA TRP A 376 -16.91 23.06 -12.51
C TRP A 376 -16.37 23.77 -13.77
N CYS A 377 -16.91 23.45 -14.96
CA CYS A 377 -16.53 24.14 -16.20
C CYS A 377 -16.77 25.64 -16.14
N ALA A 378 -17.90 26.06 -15.56
CA ALA A 378 -18.26 27.47 -15.45
C ALA A 378 -17.30 28.26 -14.54
N VAL A 379 -16.83 27.69 -13.44
CA VAL A 379 -15.84 28.32 -12.54
C VAL A 379 -14.53 28.59 -13.29
N GLU A 380 -14.06 27.64 -14.08
CA GLU A 380 -12.82 27.75 -14.85
C GLU A 380 -12.97 28.51 -16.18
N GLY A 381 -14.18 28.91 -16.54
CA GLY A 381 -14.46 29.61 -17.78
C GLY A 381 -14.40 28.70 -19.02
N TYR A 382 -14.44 27.40 -18.86
CA TYR A 382 -14.54 26.44 -19.96
C TYR A 382 -15.92 26.45 -20.58
N LYS A 383 -15.96 26.47 -21.91
CA LYS A 383 -17.21 26.45 -22.67
C LYS A 383 -17.60 25.03 -23.07
N ASP A 384 -18.89 24.83 -23.33
CA ASP A 384 -19.44 23.60 -23.89
C ASP A 384 -19.15 22.34 -23.02
N ASN A 385 -18.97 22.53 -21.70
CA ASN A 385 -18.62 21.46 -20.76
C ASN A 385 -17.29 20.75 -21.10
N GLN A 386 -16.37 21.44 -21.74
CA GLN A 386 -15.08 20.90 -22.12
C GLN A 386 -14.00 21.29 -21.10
N PHE A 387 -13.64 20.39 -20.22
CA PHE A 387 -12.41 20.47 -19.44
C PHE A 387 -11.20 20.09 -20.29
N PRO A 388 -9.96 20.51 -19.90
CA PRO A 388 -8.74 20.05 -20.56
C PRO A 388 -8.54 18.53 -20.49
N HIS A 389 -9.14 17.91 -19.50
CA HIS A 389 -9.03 16.48 -19.20
C HIS A 389 -10.38 15.80 -19.26
N GLU A 390 -10.38 14.54 -19.70
CA GLU A 390 -11.61 13.79 -19.96
C GLU A 390 -12.21 13.18 -18.70
N CYS A 391 -11.41 12.91 -17.66
CA CYS A 391 -11.90 12.35 -16.40
C CYS A 391 -10.97 12.59 -15.20
N TYR A 392 -11.54 12.43 -14.01
CA TYR A 392 -10.86 12.54 -12.71
C TYR A 392 -11.27 11.40 -11.79
N TRP A 393 -10.51 11.12 -10.73
CA TRP A 393 -10.86 10.10 -9.76
C TRP A 393 -12.08 10.50 -8.94
N LYS A 394 -13.03 9.58 -8.82
CA LYS A 394 -14.21 9.69 -7.96
C LYS A 394 -14.21 8.63 -6.85
N LYS A 395 -13.65 7.46 -7.13
CA LYS A 395 -13.54 6.35 -6.18
C LYS A 395 -12.70 6.73 -4.97
N TYR A 396 -13.19 6.51 -3.75
CA TYR A 396 -12.58 6.94 -2.49
C TYR A 396 -12.42 8.47 -2.31
N THR A 397 -12.94 9.27 -3.18
CA THR A 397 -13.07 10.70 -2.90
C THR A 397 -14.34 10.91 -2.09
N SER A 398 -14.34 11.88 -1.17
CA SER A 398 -15.49 12.15 -0.28
C SER A 398 -16.64 12.83 -1.02
N VAL A 399 -17.06 12.28 -2.14
CA VAL A 399 -18.07 12.86 -3.04
C VAL A 399 -19.44 12.90 -2.39
N GLU A 400 -19.73 11.97 -1.49
CA GLU A 400 -21.02 11.85 -0.80
C GLU A 400 -21.10 12.68 0.48
N THR A 401 -19.97 13.12 0.99
CA THR A 401 -19.91 14.07 2.08
C THR A 401 -19.73 15.46 1.49
N ASP A 402 -20.62 16.39 1.80
CA ASP A 402 -20.41 17.84 1.69
C ASP A 402 -19.20 18.26 2.54
N ASN A 403 -18.09 17.54 2.41
CA ASN A 403 -16.91 17.75 3.22
C ASN A 403 -16.26 19.06 2.80
N LYS A 404 -16.87 20.15 3.26
CA LYS A 404 -16.33 21.51 3.24
C LYS A 404 -15.22 21.67 4.26
N ASN A 405 -14.71 20.57 4.85
CA ASN A 405 -13.57 20.64 5.75
C ASN A 405 -12.35 21.05 4.95
N GLU A 406 -11.78 22.18 5.32
CA GLU A 406 -10.55 22.73 4.77
C GLU A 406 -9.40 21.74 4.78
N ASP A 407 -9.49 20.65 5.53
CA ASP A 407 -8.47 19.62 5.67
C ASP A 407 -8.60 18.45 4.68
N TYR A 408 -9.71 18.33 3.95
CA TYR A 408 -9.96 17.26 2.94
C TYR A 408 -9.50 15.86 3.38
N SER A 409 -9.59 15.53 4.67
CA SER A 409 -9.32 14.19 5.14
C SER A 409 -10.59 13.35 5.15
N SER A 410 -10.47 12.06 4.91
CA SER A 410 -11.59 11.13 4.89
C SER A 410 -11.37 10.02 5.90
N GLY A 411 -12.45 9.64 6.58
CA GLY A 411 -12.49 8.45 7.41
C GLY A 411 -12.57 7.16 6.61
N ALA A 412 -12.88 7.23 5.31
CA ALA A 412 -13.04 6.02 4.49
C ALA A 412 -11.76 5.17 4.46
N ASN A 413 -11.89 3.92 4.89
CA ASN A 413 -10.79 2.96 4.92
C ASN A 413 -10.28 2.62 3.52
N LEU A 414 -8.98 2.45 3.37
CA LEU A 414 -8.38 1.97 2.13
C LEU A 414 -8.37 0.43 2.14
N ARG A 415 -9.12 -0.19 1.22
CA ARG A 415 -9.11 -1.64 1.00
C ARG A 415 -7.83 -2.03 0.28
N ILE A 416 -6.94 -2.72 0.98
CA ILE A 416 -5.71 -3.28 0.39
C ILE A 416 -6.02 -4.63 -0.26
N LEU A 417 -6.97 -5.38 0.32
CA LEU A 417 -7.33 -6.70 -0.16
C LEU A 417 -8.81 -6.98 0.12
N ARG A 418 -9.57 -7.29 -0.91
CA ARG A 418 -10.99 -7.65 -0.83
C ARG A 418 -11.32 -8.87 -1.68
N LEU A 419 -12.45 -9.51 -1.39
CA LEU A 419 -12.81 -10.81 -1.98
C LEU A 419 -12.89 -10.78 -3.51
N ALA A 420 -13.31 -9.67 -4.13
CA ALA A 420 -13.31 -9.58 -5.59
C ALA A 420 -11.90 -9.70 -6.17
N ASP A 421 -10.89 -9.07 -5.55
CA ASP A 421 -9.50 -9.25 -5.94
C ASP A 421 -9.05 -10.72 -5.77
N ILE A 422 -9.41 -11.35 -4.64
CA ILE A 422 -9.15 -12.78 -4.42
C ILE A 422 -9.77 -13.66 -5.50
N TYR A 423 -10.99 -13.37 -5.95
CA TYR A 423 -11.63 -14.12 -7.04
C TYR A 423 -10.88 -13.97 -8.36
N LEU A 424 -10.45 -12.76 -8.70
CA LEU A 424 -9.67 -12.50 -9.92
C LEU A 424 -8.25 -13.09 -9.84
N MET A 425 -7.61 -13.03 -8.66
CA MET A 425 -6.34 -13.71 -8.40
C MET A 425 -6.48 -15.24 -8.54
N TYR A 426 -7.60 -15.81 -8.10
CA TYR A 426 -7.85 -17.25 -8.26
C TYR A 426 -8.02 -17.64 -9.72
N ALA A 427 -8.76 -16.86 -10.50
CA ALA A 427 -8.90 -17.07 -11.93
C ALA A 427 -7.53 -17.00 -12.65
N GLU A 428 -6.68 -16.05 -12.28
CA GLU A 428 -5.31 -15.93 -12.79
C GLU A 428 -4.46 -17.16 -12.44
N CYS A 429 -4.46 -17.59 -11.19
CA CYS A 429 -3.73 -18.79 -10.76
C CYS A 429 -4.16 -20.05 -11.54
N ILE A 430 -5.46 -20.20 -11.81
CA ILE A 430 -5.98 -21.32 -12.59
C ILE A 430 -5.49 -21.23 -14.04
N ASN A 431 -5.50 -20.04 -14.64
CA ASN A 431 -5.01 -19.84 -16.01
C ASN A 431 -3.51 -20.11 -16.11
N GLU A 432 -2.71 -19.59 -15.19
CA GLU A 432 -1.24 -19.82 -15.14
C GLU A 432 -0.87 -21.29 -14.94
N LEU A 433 -1.67 -22.02 -14.19
CA LEU A 433 -1.48 -23.46 -13.99
C LEU A 433 -2.06 -24.30 -15.13
N ASN A 434 -2.65 -23.69 -16.15
CA ASN A 434 -3.39 -24.36 -17.22
C ASN A 434 -4.40 -25.39 -16.67
N ALA A 435 -5.10 -25.02 -15.59
CA ALA A 435 -6.07 -25.87 -14.92
C ALA A 435 -7.50 -25.70 -15.50
N ASP A 436 -8.53 -26.01 -14.72
CA ASP A 436 -9.90 -25.95 -15.20
C ASP A 436 -10.39 -24.54 -15.52
N ARG A 437 -10.40 -24.21 -16.81
CA ARG A 437 -10.86 -22.92 -17.34
C ARG A 437 -12.28 -22.57 -16.92
N SER A 438 -13.17 -23.56 -16.78
CA SER A 438 -14.55 -23.32 -16.37
C SER A 438 -14.60 -22.73 -14.96
N THR A 439 -13.75 -23.20 -14.08
CA THR A 439 -13.60 -22.65 -12.73
C THR A 439 -13.07 -21.22 -12.76
N ALA A 440 -12.05 -20.91 -13.59
CA ALA A 440 -11.54 -19.55 -13.72
C ALA A 440 -12.63 -18.57 -14.16
N VAL A 441 -13.38 -18.94 -15.22
CA VAL A 441 -14.48 -18.13 -15.76
C VAL A 441 -15.61 -17.94 -14.73
N GLU A 442 -15.94 -18.97 -13.93
CA GLU A 442 -16.96 -18.85 -12.90
C GLU A 442 -16.56 -17.82 -11.81
N TYR A 443 -15.28 -17.76 -11.42
CA TYR A 443 -14.84 -16.77 -10.43
C TYR A 443 -14.83 -15.35 -11.01
N ILE A 444 -14.55 -15.16 -12.27
CA ILE A 444 -14.74 -13.88 -12.97
C ILE A 444 -16.25 -13.53 -12.97
N ASN A 445 -17.10 -14.47 -13.31
CA ASN A 445 -18.56 -14.26 -13.38
C ASN A 445 -19.18 -13.87 -12.04
N LYS A 446 -18.64 -14.34 -10.90
CA LYS A 446 -19.07 -13.87 -9.56
C LYS A 446 -18.89 -12.37 -9.39
N VAL A 447 -17.78 -11.81 -9.87
CA VAL A 447 -17.51 -10.37 -9.83
C VAL A 447 -18.47 -9.62 -10.77
N ARG A 448 -18.65 -10.14 -11.98
CA ARG A 448 -19.51 -9.57 -13.03
C ARG A 448 -21.00 -9.52 -12.64
N ARG A 449 -21.51 -10.60 -12.07
CA ARG A 449 -22.95 -10.72 -11.68
C ARG A 449 -23.36 -9.65 -10.68
N ARG A 450 -22.47 -9.27 -9.74
CA ARG A 450 -22.74 -8.24 -8.74
C ARG A 450 -23.10 -6.89 -9.37
N VAL A 451 -22.51 -6.57 -10.52
CA VAL A 451 -22.69 -5.31 -11.24
C VAL A 451 -23.52 -5.48 -12.52
N ASN A 452 -24.36 -6.50 -12.55
CA ASN A 452 -25.29 -6.79 -13.65
C ASN A 452 -24.64 -7.13 -15.02
N MET A 453 -23.32 -7.37 -15.06
CA MET A 453 -22.66 -7.77 -16.31
C MET A 453 -23.06 -9.19 -16.71
N ALA A 454 -23.11 -9.44 -18.03
CA ALA A 454 -23.41 -10.78 -18.56
C ALA A 454 -22.32 -11.78 -18.19
N ASP A 455 -22.74 -13.03 -17.96
CA ASP A 455 -21.79 -14.13 -17.73
C ASP A 455 -20.96 -14.40 -18.98
N LEU A 456 -19.67 -14.58 -18.77
CA LEU A 456 -18.77 -15.12 -19.76
C LEU A 456 -18.96 -16.64 -19.89
N THR A 457 -18.74 -17.17 -21.08
CA THR A 457 -18.79 -18.62 -21.30
C THR A 457 -17.36 -19.17 -21.43
N PRO A 458 -17.03 -20.32 -20.82
CA PRO A 458 -15.68 -20.89 -20.92
C PRO A 458 -15.23 -21.18 -22.35
N THR A 459 -16.18 -21.46 -23.26
CA THR A 459 -15.92 -21.73 -24.68
C THR A 459 -15.56 -20.49 -25.48
N SER A 460 -15.74 -19.27 -24.92
CA SER A 460 -15.31 -18.02 -25.56
C SER A 460 -13.79 -17.82 -25.53
N PHE A 461 -13.09 -18.59 -24.73
CA PHE A 461 -11.64 -18.49 -24.57
C PHE A 461 -10.97 -19.78 -25.04
N SER A 462 -10.25 -19.73 -26.15
CA SER A 462 -9.56 -20.88 -26.73
C SER A 462 -8.13 -21.05 -26.24
N THR A 463 -7.47 -19.92 -25.90
CA THR A 463 -6.07 -19.88 -25.49
C THR A 463 -5.91 -19.36 -24.05
N TYR A 464 -4.69 -19.48 -23.51
CA TYR A 464 -4.27 -18.86 -22.27
C TYR A 464 -4.36 -17.34 -22.37
N GLU A 465 -3.89 -16.79 -23.49
CA GLU A 465 -3.80 -15.35 -23.71
C GLU A 465 -5.18 -14.68 -23.75
N GLU A 466 -6.15 -15.31 -24.45
CA GLU A 466 -7.52 -14.80 -24.51
C GLU A 466 -8.15 -14.68 -23.10
N LEU A 467 -7.99 -15.70 -22.26
CA LEU A 467 -8.49 -15.64 -20.88
C LEU A 467 -7.69 -14.67 -20.02
N MET A 468 -6.38 -14.57 -20.25
CA MET A 468 -5.54 -13.62 -19.49
C MET A 468 -5.92 -12.18 -19.82
N GLU A 469 -6.19 -11.83 -21.08
CA GLU A 469 -6.67 -10.49 -21.44
C GLU A 469 -8.02 -10.16 -20.79
N GLN A 470 -8.94 -11.13 -20.70
CA GLN A 470 -10.19 -10.94 -19.96
C GLN A 470 -9.96 -10.75 -18.46
N ILE A 471 -9.04 -11.50 -17.86
CA ILE A 471 -8.64 -11.32 -16.44
C ILE A 471 -8.07 -9.91 -16.24
N LYS A 472 -7.18 -9.46 -17.13
CA LYS A 472 -6.60 -8.11 -17.09
C LYS A 472 -7.69 -7.03 -17.20
N HIS A 473 -8.64 -7.21 -18.13
CA HIS A 473 -9.79 -6.32 -18.27
C HIS A 473 -10.62 -6.23 -16.97
N GLU A 474 -11.06 -7.37 -16.44
CA GLU A 474 -11.86 -7.40 -15.21
C GLU A 474 -11.11 -6.81 -14.01
N ARG A 475 -9.79 -7.01 -13.92
CA ARG A 475 -8.97 -6.40 -12.87
C ARG A 475 -8.95 -4.88 -13.00
N VAL A 476 -8.89 -4.33 -14.21
CA VAL A 476 -8.96 -2.86 -14.41
C VAL A 476 -10.32 -2.34 -13.99
N VAL A 477 -11.41 -2.84 -14.57
CA VAL A 477 -12.75 -2.27 -14.30
C VAL A 477 -13.22 -2.49 -12.86
N GLU A 478 -12.71 -3.50 -12.18
CA GLU A 478 -13.02 -3.78 -10.77
C GLU A 478 -12.12 -3.02 -9.80
N LEU A 479 -10.80 -2.98 -10.05
CA LEU A 479 -9.78 -2.60 -9.06
C LEU A 479 -9.03 -1.31 -9.38
N CYS A 480 -9.27 -0.65 -10.52
CA CYS A 480 -8.58 0.60 -10.82
C CYS A 480 -8.76 1.63 -9.70
N GLY A 481 -7.70 2.35 -9.42
CA GLY A 481 -7.61 3.27 -8.31
C GLY A 481 -7.47 2.61 -6.93
N GLU A 482 -7.26 1.29 -6.80
CA GLU A 482 -7.05 0.60 -5.52
C GLU A 482 -5.58 0.23 -5.26
N CYS A 483 -4.65 0.88 -5.97
CA CYS A 483 -3.20 0.66 -5.81
C CYS A 483 -2.72 -0.76 -6.18
N THR A 484 -3.48 -1.51 -6.97
CA THR A 484 -3.12 -2.89 -7.38
C THR A 484 -2.39 -2.92 -8.71
N ARG A 485 -2.68 -1.98 -9.61
CA ARG A 485 -2.26 -1.98 -11.02
C ARG A 485 -0.75 -2.06 -11.20
N TRP A 486 0.03 -1.32 -10.43
CA TRP A 486 1.50 -1.38 -10.49
C TRP A 486 2.03 -2.79 -10.24
N PHE A 487 1.52 -3.45 -9.22
CA PHE A 487 1.90 -4.82 -8.88
C PHE A 487 1.45 -5.84 -9.93
N ASP A 488 0.31 -5.59 -10.57
CA ASP A 488 -0.20 -6.41 -11.67
C ASP A 488 0.72 -6.31 -12.89
N LEU A 489 1.05 -5.11 -13.33
CA LEU A 489 1.96 -4.86 -14.46
C LEU A 489 3.36 -5.45 -14.20
N ASP A 490 3.89 -5.33 -12.97
CA ASP A 490 5.16 -5.92 -12.57
C ASP A 490 5.12 -7.46 -12.66
N ARG A 491 4.08 -8.07 -12.08
CA ARG A 491 3.89 -9.53 -12.04
C ARG A 491 3.70 -10.13 -13.43
N TRP A 492 2.95 -9.47 -14.29
CA TRP A 492 2.71 -9.93 -15.66
C TRP A 492 3.91 -9.76 -16.59
N GLY A 493 4.96 -9.09 -16.12
CA GLY A 493 6.14 -8.79 -16.92
C GLY A 493 5.95 -7.61 -17.88
N ASP A 494 4.80 -6.91 -17.80
CA ASP A 494 4.50 -5.79 -18.70
C ASP A 494 5.50 -4.64 -18.52
N LEU A 495 5.95 -4.35 -17.27
CA LEU A 495 7.00 -3.37 -16.97
C LEU A 495 8.41 -3.83 -17.39
N HIS A 496 8.55 -5.04 -17.83
CA HIS A 496 9.83 -5.68 -18.09
C HIS A 496 10.03 -6.00 -19.59
N SER A 497 9.07 -5.66 -20.43
CA SER A 497 9.06 -5.87 -21.86
C SER A 497 8.96 -4.56 -22.61
N GLN A 498 9.95 -4.24 -23.47
CA GLN A 498 9.90 -3.00 -24.27
C GLN A 498 8.69 -2.97 -25.21
N SER A 499 8.24 -4.11 -25.74
CA SER A 499 7.02 -4.15 -26.56
C SER A 499 5.78 -3.80 -25.74
N LYS A 500 5.67 -4.30 -24.50
CA LYS A 500 4.55 -3.96 -23.60
C LYS A 500 4.60 -2.51 -23.13
N ILE A 501 5.77 -1.97 -22.84
CA ILE A 501 5.93 -0.54 -22.56
C ILE A 501 5.49 0.31 -23.75
N ASN A 502 5.81 -0.09 -24.97
CA ASN A 502 5.34 0.62 -26.17
C ASN A 502 3.81 0.55 -26.33
N GLU A 503 3.17 -0.59 -26.03
CA GLU A 503 1.71 -0.73 -26.01
C GLU A 503 1.07 0.18 -24.94
N ILE A 504 1.64 0.22 -23.74
CA ILE A 504 1.18 1.11 -22.68
C ILE A 504 1.34 2.58 -23.10
N ALA A 505 2.45 2.92 -23.77
CA ALA A 505 2.75 4.28 -24.25
C ALA A 505 1.78 4.79 -25.33
N GLU A 506 0.99 3.92 -25.96
CA GLU A 506 -0.09 4.31 -26.89
C GLU A 506 -1.26 4.96 -26.14
N ARG A 507 -1.57 4.49 -24.92
CA ARG A 507 -2.65 5.01 -24.06
C ARG A 507 -2.18 5.94 -22.96
N ASP A 508 -0.88 5.89 -22.61
CA ASP A 508 -0.23 6.73 -21.62
C ASP A 508 1.13 7.22 -22.14
N ALA A 509 1.15 8.45 -22.64
CA ALA A 509 2.33 9.03 -23.29
C ALA A 509 3.56 9.13 -22.35
N ASP A 510 3.38 9.18 -21.04
CA ASP A 510 4.46 9.28 -20.06
C ASP A 510 5.33 8.00 -20.03
N PHE A 511 4.75 6.86 -20.38
CA PHE A 511 5.48 5.60 -20.52
C PHE A 511 6.52 5.59 -21.66
N ARG A 512 6.53 6.60 -22.55
CA ARG A 512 7.64 6.80 -23.50
C ARG A 512 8.97 7.09 -22.81
N ASN A 513 8.93 7.60 -21.58
CA ASN A 513 10.12 7.85 -20.76
C ASN A 513 10.51 6.64 -19.91
N PHE A 514 9.63 5.66 -19.80
CA PHE A 514 9.90 4.45 -18.99
C PHE A 514 11.07 3.65 -19.57
N LYS A 515 12.03 3.32 -18.72
CA LYS A 515 13.21 2.52 -19.09
C LYS A 515 13.09 1.15 -18.45
N VAL A 516 12.91 0.13 -19.30
CA VAL A 516 12.90 -1.27 -18.88
C VAL A 516 14.20 -1.61 -18.13
N GLY A 517 14.07 -2.34 -17.03
CA GLY A 517 15.20 -2.67 -16.14
C GLY A 517 15.59 -1.59 -15.14
N ILE A 518 15.00 -0.38 -15.24
CA ILE A 518 15.28 0.76 -14.36
C ILE A 518 14.01 1.18 -13.60
N ASN A 519 13.02 1.69 -14.31
CA ASN A 519 11.92 2.41 -13.69
C ASN A 519 10.85 1.51 -13.03
N HIS A 520 10.99 0.19 -13.06
CA HIS A 520 10.13 -0.72 -12.30
C HIS A 520 10.39 -0.63 -10.78
N LEU A 521 11.54 -0.09 -10.36
CA LEU A 521 11.88 0.18 -8.98
C LEU A 521 11.98 1.69 -8.73
N TRP A 522 11.87 2.08 -7.47
CA TRP A 522 12.00 3.46 -7.04
C TRP A 522 13.43 3.76 -6.62
N ILE A 523 13.79 5.03 -6.68
CA ILE A 523 15.10 5.52 -6.22
C ILE A 523 15.23 5.36 -4.69
N ILE A 524 16.39 4.94 -4.23
CA ILE A 524 16.71 4.84 -2.81
C ILE A 524 17.21 6.20 -2.32
N PRO A 525 16.73 6.71 -1.16
CA PRO A 525 17.22 7.98 -0.62
C PRO A 525 18.73 7.95 -0.39
N ASN A 526 19.47 8.95 -0.89
CA ASN A 526 20.93 9.01 -0.77
C ASN A 526 21.41 9.02 0.69
N HIS A 527 20.63 9.64 1.58
CA HIS A 527 20.93 9.62 3.01
C HIS A 527 21.00 8.19 3.56
N GLU A 528 20.09 7.32 3.14
CA GLU A 528 20.03 5.92 3.58
C GLU A 528 21.20 5.10 3.02
N ILE A 529 21.60 5.34 1.76
CA ILE A 529 22.77 4.69 1.16
C ILE A 529 24.03 5.01 1.97
N ASN A 530 24.16 6.23 2.48
CA ASN A 530 25.28 6.65 3.31
C ASN A 530 25.26 6.02 4.72
N LEU A 531 24.07 5.70 5.25
CA LEU A 531 23.91 5.11 6.59
C LEU A 531 24.10 3.59 6.58
N TRP A 532 23.66 2.90 5.54
CA TRP A 532 23.65 1.44 5.51
C TRP A 532 24.80 0.89 4.66
N LYS A 533 25.81 0.32 5.33
CA LYS A 533 26.92 -0.32 4.64
C LYS A 533 26.41 -1.46 3.74
N GLY A 534 26.72 -1.37 2.45
CA GLY A 534 26.31 -2.36 1.43
C GLY A 534 25.01 -2.05 0.71
N LEU A 535 24.25 -1.03 1.16
CA LEU A 535 23.13 -0.52 0.38
C LEU A 535 23.68 0.29 -0.79
N THR A 536 23.19 0.01 -1.97
CA THR A 536 23.58 0.72 -3.21
C THR A 536 22.34 1.21 -3.92
N GLN A 537 22.49 2.25 -4.74
CA GLN A 537 21.41 2.77 -5.55
C GLN A 537 20.92 1.73 -6.56
N ASN A 538 19.64 1.76 -6.86
CA ASN A 538 19.07 0.97 -7.95
C ASN A 538 19.72 1.31 -9.30
N PRO A 539 19.87 0.33 -10.21
CA PRO A 539 20.48 0.57 -11.51
C PRO A 539 19.81 1.71 -12.28
N GLY A 540 20.63 2.62 -12.82
CA GLY A 540 20.16 3.72 -13.66
C GLY A 540 19.77 5.01 -12.96
N TYR A 541 19.85 5.03 -11.61
CA TYR A 541 19.63 6.21 -10.79
C TYR A 541 20.93 6.80 -10.26
#